data_537b9ede3d552949f3af2a9170391697
#
_entry.id   537b9ede3d552949f3af2a9170391697
#
_cell.length_a   1.000
_cell.length_b   1.000
_cell.length_c   1.000
_cell.angle_alpha   90.00
_cell.angle_beta   90.00
_cell.angle_gamma   90.00
#
_symmetry.space_group_name_H-M   'P 1'
#
loop_
_entity.id
_entity.type
_entity.pdbx_description
1 polymer ?
#
loop_
_entity_poly.entity_id
_entity_poly.type
_entity_poly.pdbx_seq_one_letter_code
_entity_poly.pdbx_strand_id
1 'polypeptide(L)'
;MPIQNIIFDLGGVILDLDSKRMNDRFHKLGVKDFERYFTLKEQTGFFEDLELGLITSEEFCERLRQAAEVELDDRVIEATWNLILKDFKKERMEFLENISKEYKIFLFSNTNSIHAECFEKRCVEQMGKSLESYFDAVFYSHGLHLRKPDKMAFEEVLLQAGLHAEETLFIDDNAANIYGAQ
;
A
#
# COMPACT_ATOMS: atom_id res chain seq x y z
N MET A 1 20.89 15.29 14.46
CA MET A 1 21.84 14.78 13.43
C MET A 1 21.29 15.13 12.05
N PRO A 2 22.10 15.22 11.00
CA PRO A 2 21.56 15.45 9.65
C PRO A 2 20.75 14.22 9.21
N ILE A 3 19.67 14.46 8.45
CA ILE A 3 18.91 13.38 7.83
C ILE A 3 19.76 12.68 6.78
N GLN A 4 19.78 11.36 6.82
CA GLN A 4 20.53 10.48 5.92
C GLN A 4 19.60 9.53 5.15
N ASN A 5 18.43 9.24 5.72
CA ASN A 5 17.49 8.27 5.21
C ASN A 5 16.10 8.86 5.04
N ILE A 6 15.36 8.41 4.03
CA ILE A 6 13.97 8.80 3.82
C ILE A 6 13.13 7.52 3.62
N ILE A 7 12.08 7.36 4.42
CA ILE A 7 11.08 6.31 4.23
C ILE A 7 9.84 6.96 3.61
N PHE A 8 9.41 6.48 2.44
CA PHE A 8 8.23 6.95 1.74
C PHE A 8 7.06 5.99 1.95
N ASP A 9 5.86 6.52 2.10
CA ASP A 9 4.64 5.77 1.79
C ASP A 9 4.45 5.66 0.27
N LEU A 10 3.62 4.70 -0.16
CA LEU A 10 3.27 4.49 -1.56
C LEU A 10 2.00 5.24 -1.94
N GLY A 11 0.87 4.90 -1.30
CA GLY A 11 -0.44 5.42 -1.61
C GLY A 11 -0.60 6.89 -1.26
N GLY A 12 -1.07 7.74 -2.17
CA GLY A 12 -1.18 9.19 -1.93
C GLY A 12 0.14 9.96 -2.02
N VAL A 13 1.29 9.28 -1.92
CA VAL A 13 2.64 9.89 -2.01
C VAL A 13 3.27 9.62 -3.38
N ILE A 14 3.54 8.36 -3.70
CA ILE A 14 4.18 7.96 -4.96
C ILE A 14 3.13 7.55 -6.00
N LEU A 15 2.12 6.79 -5.57
CA LEU A 15 1.04 6.26 -6.39
C LEU A 15 -0.29 6.90 -6.01
N ASP A 16 -0.94 7.60 -6.94
CA ASP A 16 -2.29 8.15 -6.68
C ASP A 16 -3.33 7.03 -6.53
N LEU A 17 -4.31 7.25 -5.67
CA LEU A 17 -5.42 6.33 -5.42
C LEU A 17 -6.75 6.91 -5.90
N ASP A 18 -7.65 6.05 -6.38
CA ASP A 18 -9.01 6.40 -6.84
C ASP A 18 -10.05 5.46 -6.23
N SER A 19 -10.34 5.67 -4.96
CA SER A 19 -11.37 4.89 -4.24
C SER A 19 -12.76 5.03 -4.88
N LYS A 20 -13.07 6.18 -5.47
CA LYS A 20 -14.36 6.41 -6.13
C LYS A 20 -14.54 5.46 -7.32
N ARG A 21 -13.55 5.30 -8.18
CA ARG A 21 -13.59 4.40 -9.34
C ARG A 21 -13.83 2.95 -8.91
N MET A 22 -13.15 2.51 -7.87
CA MET A 22 -13.29 1.17 -7.29
C MET A 22 -14.71 0.99 -6.71
N ASN A 23 -15.17 1.90 -5.84
CA ASN A 23 -16.49 1.84 -5.21
C ASN A 23 -17.62 1.83 -6.26
N ASP A 24 -17.57 2.75 -7.24
CA ASP A 24 -18.55 2.80 -8.34
C ASP A 24 -18.62 1.46 -9.12
N ARG A 25 -17.50 0.75 -9.24
CA ARG A 25 -17.46 -0.55 -9.91
C ARG A 25 -18.06 -1.65 -9.04
N PHE A 26 -17.71 -1.72 -7.75
CA PHE A 26 -18.33 -2.66 -6.82
C PHE A 26 -19.84 -2.49 -6.73
N HIS A 27 -20.35 -1.25 -6.67
CA HIS A 27 -21.79 -0.96 -6.70
C HIS A 27 -22.46 -1.51 -7.97
N LYS A 28 -21.84 -1.32 -9.15
CA LYS A 28 -22.36 -1.86 -10.42
C LYS A 28 -22.37 -3.39 -10.46
N LEU A 29 -21.53 -4.04 -9.68
CA LEU A 29 -21.47 -5.49 -9.53
C LEU A 29 -22.43 -6.03 -8.45
N GLY A 30 -23.19 -5.16 -7.80
CA GLY A 30 -24.20 -5.53 -6.81
C GLY A 30 -23.70 -5.49 -5.36
N VAL A 31 -22.44 -5.13 -5.12
CA VAL A 31 -21.91 -4.93 -3.76
C VAL A 31 -22.42 -3.59 -3.24
N LYS A 32 -23.45 -3.65 -2.39
CA LYS A 32 -24.09 -2.46 -1.81
C LYS A 32 -23.24 -1.92 -0.65
N ASP A 33 -23.23 -0.60 -0.52
CA ASP A 33 -22.61 0.08 0.63
C ASP A 33 -21.16 -0.37 0.88
N PHE A 34 -20.37 -0.59 -0.19
CA PHE A 34 -18.99 -1.09 -0.10
C PHE A 34 -18.14 -0.24 0.86
N GLU A 35 -18.42 1.06 0.95
CA GLU A 35 -17.77 2.02 1.84
C GLU A 35 -17.92 1.69 3.33
N ARG A 36 -18.85 0.82 3.71
CA ARG A 36 -18.96 0.32 5.09
C ARG A 36 -17.90 -0.70 5.45
N TYR A 37 -17.35 -1.39 4.45
CA TYR A 37 -16.32 -2.40 4.64
C TYR A 37 -14.92 -1.81 4.53
N PHE A 38 -14.76 -0.81 3.66
CA PHE A 38 -13.47 -0.26 3.32
C PHE A 38 -13.51 1.26 3.13
N THR A 39 -12.62 1.96 3.82
CA THR A 39 -12.22 3.34 3.52
C THR A 39 -10.70 3.44 3.49
N LEU A 40 -10.16 4.48 2.84
CA LEU A 40 -8.70 4.73 2.83
C LEU A 40 -8.12 5.04 4.22
N LYS A 41 -8.96 5.41 5.18
CA LYS A 41 -8.53 5.81 6.54
C LYS A 41 -8.75 4.71 7.57
N GLU A 42 -9.80 3.92 7.41
CA GLU A 42 -10.18 2.89 8.35
C GLU A 42 -10.49 1.61 7.58
N GLN A 43 -9.85 0.54 8.01
CA GLN A 43 -10.07 -0.80 7.52
C GLN A 43 -10.37 -1.68 8.72
N THR A 44 -11.38 -2.52 8.60
CA THR A 44 -11.80 -3.42 9.67
C THR A 44 -12.07 -4.82 9.12
N GLY A 45 -11.95 -5.82 10.02
CA GLY A 45 -12.23 -7.19 9.68
C GLY A 45 -11.29 -7.74 8.59
N PHE A 46 -11.83 -8.43 7.61
CA PHE A 46 -11.02 -9.15 6.62
C PHE A 46 -10.22 -8.26 5.66
N PHE A 47 -10.50 -6.97 5.55
CA PHE A 47 -9.65 -6.03 4.82
C PHE A 47 -8.33 -5.78 5.57
N GLU A 48 -8.42 -5.63 6.90
CA GLU A 48 -7.24 -5.52 7.76
C GLU A 48 -6.46 -6.84 7.79
N ASP A 49 -7.18 -7.98 7.89
CA ASP A 49 -6.55 -9.31 7.83
C ASP A 49 -5.74 -9.51 6.54
N LEU A 50 -6.28 -9.03 5.38
CA LEU A 50 -5.57 -9.08 4.11
C LEU A 50 -4.33 -8.16 4.10
N GLU A 51 -4.43 -6.93 4.62
CA GLU A 51 -3.29 -6.01 4.74
C GLU A 51 -2.21 -6.49 5.71
N LEU A 52 -2.59 -7.30 6.70
CA LEU A 52 -1.64 -7.94 7.61
C LEU A 52 -1.12 -9.29 7.08
N GLY A 53 -1.59 -9.73 5.90
CA GLY A 53 -1.22 -11.03 5.34
C GLY A 53 -1.68 -12.23 6.17
N LEU A 54 -2.75 -12.05 6.96
CA LEU A 54 -3.34 -13.10 7.81
C LEU A 54 -4.32 -13.99 7.04
N ILE A 55 -4.76 -13.53 5.87
CA ILE A 55 -5.62 -14.30 4.95
C ILE A 55 -5.06 -14.24 3.53
N THR A 56 -5.41 -15.24 2.73
CA THR A 56 -5.04 -15.29 1.31
C THR A 56 -5.97 -14.42 0.45
N SER A 57 -5.60 -14.21 -0.82
CA SER A 57 -6.45 -13.51 -1.81
C SER A 57 -7.77 -14.24 -2.03
N GLU A 58 -7.75 -15.58 -2.07
CA GLU A 58 -8.92 -16.42 -2.22
C GLU A 58 -9.86 -16.31 -1.02
N GLU A 59 -9.30 -16.35 0.21
CA GLU A 59 -10.08 -16.17 1.44
C GLU A 59 -10.70 -14.78 1.52
N PHE A 60 -10.00 -13.74 1.06
CA PHE A 60 -10.54 -12.39 0.96
C PHE A 60 -11.72 -12.34 -0.01
N CYS A 61 -11.59 -12.91 -1.21
CA CYS A 61 -12.66 -12.97 -2.20
C CYS A 61 -13.88 -13.71 -1.65
N GLU A 62 -13.68 -14.83 -0.96
CA GLU A 62 -14.77 -15.60 -0.34
C GLU A 62 -15.49 -14.81 0.76
N ARG A 63 -14.74 -14.14 1.66
CA ARG A 63 -15.32 -13.31 2.73
C ARG A 63 -16.08 -12.11 2.16
N LEU A 64 -15.59 -11.52 1.07
CA LEU A 64 -16.31 -10.43 0.40
C LEU A 64 -17.62 -10.91 -0.22
N ARG A 65 -17.63 -12.07 -0.90
CA ARG A 65 -18.86 -12.67 -1.44
C ARG A 65 -19.91 -12.89 -0.35
N GLN A 66 -19.49 -13.48 0.77
CA GLN A 66 -20.38 -13.75 1.90
C GLN A 66 -20.91 -12.47 2.54
N ALA A 67 -20.04 -11.48 2.78
CA ALA A 67 -20.45 -10.21 3.41
C ALA A 67 -21.37 -9.37 2.54
N ALA A 68 -21.17 -9.40 1.23
CA ALA A 68 -21.94 -8.61 0.26
C ALA A 68 -23.12 -9.38 -0.36
N GLU A 69 -23.27 -10.67 -0.06
CA GLU A 69 -24.29 -11.57 -0.63
C GLU A 69 -24.29 -11.55 -2.17
N VAL A 70 -23.11 -11.65 -2.78
CA VAL A 70 -22.91 -11.61 -4.24
C VAL A 70 -22.20 -12.85 -4.75
N GLU A 71 -22.51 -13.24 -5.99
CA GLU A 71 -21.83 -14.31 -6.72
C GLU A 71 -20.90 -13.68 -7.76
N LEU A 72 -19.64 -13.44 -7.39
CA LEU A 72 -18.61 -12.86 -8.26
C LEU A 72 -17.40 -13.79 -8.34
N ASP A 73 -16.82 -13.91 -9.53
CA ASP A 73 -15.56 -14.60 -9.75
C ASP A 73 -14.40 -13.84 -9.06
N ASP A 74 -13.41 -14.57 -8.53
CA ASP A 74 -12.24 -13.99 -7.85
C ASP A 74 -11.54 -12.95 -8.73
N ARG A 75 -11.34 -13.25 -10.01
CA ARG A 75 -10.72 -12.33 -10.96
C ARG A 75 -11.48 -11.02 -11.12
N VAL A 76 -12.82 -11.07 -11.01
CA VAL A 76 -13.68 -9.88 -11.08
C VAL A 76 -13.51 -9.05 -9.82
N ILE A 77 -13.44 -9.70 -8.65
CA ILE A 77 -13.22 -9.04 -7.35
C ILE A 77 -11.85 -8.37 -7.34
N GLU A 78 -10.79 -9.13 -7.63
CA GLU A 78 -9.40 -8.63 -7.63
C GLU A 78 -9.21 -7.49 -8.65
N ALA A 79 -9.72 -7.66 -9.87
CA ALA A 79 -9.64 -6.62 -10.89
C ALA A 79 -10.39 -5.35 -10.47
N THR A 80 -11.53 -5.49 -9.76
CA THR A 80 -12.29 -4.36 -9.24
C THR A 80 -11.58 -3.70 -8.06
N TRP A 81 -11.02 -4.49 -7.14
CA TRP A 81 -10.22 -4.04 -6.03
C TRP A 81 -8.99 -3.23 -6.49
N ASN A 82 -8.32 -3.70 -7.55
CA ASN A 82 -7.17 -3.03 -8.17
C ASN A 82 -7.51 -1.73 -8.92
N LEU A 83 -8.79 -1.40 -9.14
CA LEU A 83 -9.18 -0.12 -9.74
C LEU A 83 -8.85 1.11 -8.87
N ILE A 84 -8.60 0.91 -7.59
CA ILE A 84 -8.13 1.97 -6.69
C ILE A 84 -6.75 2.49 -7.09
N LEU A 85 -5.91 1.64 -7.67
CA LEU A 85 -4.55 1.98 -8.07
C LEU A 85 -4.56 2.77 -9.38
N LYS A 86 -3.96 3.97 -9.40
CA LYS A 86 -3.72 4.74 -10.63
C LYS A 86 -2.39 4.38 -11.26
N ASP A 87 -2.03 5.10 -12.33
CA ASP A 87 -0.76 4.92 -13.01
C ASP A 87 0.36 5.65 -12.26
N PHE A 88 1.58 5.13 -12.38
CA PHE A 88 2.76 5.82 -11.88
C PHE A 88 3.02 7.09 -12.69
N LYS A 89 3.37 8.16 -12.01
CA LYS A 89 3.74 9.43 -12.66
C LYS A 89 5.24 9.47 -12.88
N LYS A 90 5.64 9.65 -14.11
CA LYS A 90 7.06 9.69 -14.50
C LYS A 90 7.86 10.69 -13.66
N GLU A 91 7.29 11.85 -13.39
CA GLU A 91 7.95 12.92 -12.60
C GLU A 91 8.25 12.47 -11.17
N ARG A 92 7.37 11.67 -10.54
CA ARG A 92 7.60 11.13 -9.21
C ARG A 92 8.70 10.07 -9.22
N MET A 93 8.72 9.23 -10.24
CA MET A 93 9.75 8.20 -10.38
C MET A 93 11.13 8.81 -10.67
N GLU A 94 11.21 9.85 -11.52
CA GLU A 94 12.42 10.64 -11.74
C GLU A 94 12.87 11.37 -10.46
N PHE A 95 11.93 11.84 -9.64
CA PHE A 95 12.24 12.42 -8.33
C PHE A 95 12.91 11.37 -7.40
N LEU A 96 12.38 10.15 -7.32
CA LEU A 96 13.01 9.08 -6.54
C LEU A 96 14.43 8.78 -7.01
N GLU A 97 14.67 8.70 -8.32
CA GLU A 97 16.01 8.51 -8.89
C GLU A 97 16.98 9.66 -8.57
N ASN A 98 16.47 10.86 -8.44
CA ASN A 98 17.31 12.00 -8.10
C ASN A 98 17.62 12.07 -6.60
N ILE A 99 16.62 11.86 -5.74
CA ILE A 99 16.81 11.94 -4.29
C ILE A 99 17.67 10.78 -3.75
N SER A 100 17.62 9.60 -4.40
CA SER A 100 18.45 8.45 -4.05
C SER A 100 19.95 8.67 -4.25
N LYS A 101 20.36 9.73 -4.95
CA LYS A 101 21.78 10.11 -5.10
C LYS A 101 22.35 10.79 -3.85
N GLU A 102 21.47 11.32 -2.99
CA GLU A 102 21.84 12.08 -1.80
C GLU A 102 21.47 11.39 -0.50
N TYR A 103 20.37 10.58 -0.52
CA TYR A 103 19.82 9.89 0.64
C TYR A 103 19.62 8.41 0.33
N LYS A 104 19.70 7.57 1.33
CA LYS A 104 19.13 6.23 1.24
C LYS A 104 17.61 6.33 1.29
N ILE A 105 16.93 5.67 0.38
CA ILE A 105 15.47 5.75 0.30
C ILE A 105 14.82 4.37 0.46
N PHE A 106 13.74 4.34 1.22
CA PHE A 106 13.01 3.13 1.58
C PHE A 106 11.53 3.33 1.29
N LEU A 107 10.83 2.23 1.03
CA LEU A 107 9.38 2.22 0.89
C LEU A 107 8.77 1.48 2.07
N PHE A 108 7.75 2.08 2.73
CA PHE A 108 6.93 1.42 3.73
C PHE A 108 5.46 1.69 3.48
N SER A 109 4.72 0.69 3.01
CA SER A 109 3.32 0.81 2.59
C SER A 109 2.40 -0.18 3.31
N ASN A 110 1.26 0.32 3.80
CA ASN A 110 0.13 -0.53 4.13
C ASN A 110 -0.51 -0.98 2.83
N THR A 111 -0.40 -2.26 2.52
CA THR A 111 -0.89 -2.85 1.27
C THR A 111 -1.12 -4.36 1.45
N ASN A 112 -1.63 -4.99 0.42
CA ASN A 112 -1.95 -6.41 0.40
C ASN A 112 -1.36 -7.08 -0.85
N SER A 113 -1.35 -8.41 -0.88
CA SER A 113 -0.79 -9.21 -1.97
C SER A 113 -1.42 -8.90 -3.34
N ILE A 114 -2.74 -8.68 -3.40
CA ILE A 114 -3.48 -8.39 -4.65
C ILE A 114 -3.01 -7.05 -5.25
N HIS A 115 -2.92 -6.02 -4.41
CA HIS A 115 -2.43 -4.71 -4.85
C HIS A 115 -0.94 -4.74 -5.18
N ALA A 116 -0.13 -5.43 -4.37
CA ALA A 116 1.32 -5.52 -4.58
C ALA A 116 1.65 -6.14 -5.93
N GLU A 117 1.06 -7.28 -6.26
CA GLU A 117 1.22 -7.91 -7.57
C GLU A 117 0.82 -6.97 -8.72
N CYS A 118 -0.31 -6.27 -8.56
CA CYS A 118 -0.82 -5.37 -9.59
C CYS A 118 0.10 -4.15 -9.81
N PHE A 119 0.51 -3.44 -8.76
CA PHE A 119 1.31 -2.23 -8.93
C PHE A 119 2.78 -2.56 -9.28
N GLU A 120 3.34 -3.66 -8.80
CA GLU A 120 4.69 -4.09 -9.21
C GLU A 120 4.74 -4.39 -10.72
N LYS A 121 3.79 -5.18 -11.22
CA LYS A 121 3.66 -5.43 -12.65
C LYS A 121 3.47 -4.14 -13.46
N ARG A 122 2.59 -3.25 -12.99
CA ARG A 122 2.32 -1.95 -13.63
C ARG A 122 3.56 -1.06 -13.66
N CYS A 123 4.37 -1.06 -12.60
CA CYS A 123 5.62 -0.30 -12.57
C CYS A 123 6.58 -0.78 -13.65
N VAL A 124 6.76 -2.09 -13.81
CA VAL A 124 7.58 -2.65 -14.88
C VAL A 124 7.05 -2.27 -16.26
N GLU A 125 5.73 -2.38 -16.49
CA GLU A 125 5.10 -2.04 -17.77
C GLU A 125 5.24 -0.55 -18.14
N GLN A 126 5.13 0.35 -17.16
CA GLN A 126 5.13 1.80 -17.39
C GLN A 126 6.52 2.43 -17.33
N MET A 127 7.38 1.93 -16.45
CA MET A 127 8.70 2.52 -16.17
C MET A 127 9.88 1.68 -16.68
N GLY A 128 9.64 0.45 -17.12
CA GLY A 128 10.67 -0.44 -17.66
C GLY A 128 11.52 -1.14 -16.58
N LYS A 129 11.24 -0.92 -15.29
CA LYS A 129 11.93 -1.55 -14.15
C LYS A 129 10.99 -1.73 -12.97
N SER A 130 11.34 -2.63 -12.04
CA SER A 130 10.54 -2.91 -10.84
C SER A 130 10.49 -1.70 -9.88
N LEU A 131 9.41 -1.58 -9.11
CA LEU A 131 9.28 -0.55 -8.08
C LEU A 131 10.38 -0.71 -7.02
N GLU A 132 10.69 -1.95 -6.62
CA GLU A 132 11.77 -2.25 -5.68
C GLU A 132 13.12 -1.66 -6.10
N SER A 133 13.41 -1.61 -7.42
CA SER A 133 14.68 -1.09 -7.93
C SER A 133 14.91 0.41 -7.72
N TYR A 134 13.91 1.15 -7.27
CA TYR A 134 14.02 2.56 -6.93
C TYR A 134 14.47 2.78 -5.48
N PHE A 135 14.43 1.75 -4.62
CA PHE A 135 14.65 1.86 -3.17
C PHE A 135 15.81 0.96 -2.71
N ASP A 136 16.42 1.31 -1.60
CA ASP A 136 17.40 0.45 -0.92
C ASP A 136 16.73 -0.78 -0.29
N ALA A 137 15.49 -0.63 0.21
CA ALA A 137 14.61 -1.73 0.59
C ALA A 137 13.13 -1.32 0.57
N VAL A 138 12.25 -2.32 0.47
CA VAL A 138 10.79 -2.17 0.40
C VAL A 138 10.13 -3.01 1.49
N PHE A 139 9.19 -2.39 2.21
CA PHE A 139 8.44 -3.00 3.31
C PHE A 139 6.95 -2.89 3.04
N TYR A 140 6.28 -4.03 2.95
CA TYR A 140 4.83 -4.13 2.79
C TYR A 140 4.22 -4.72 4.05
N SER A 141 3.11 -4.15 4.52
CA SER A 141 2.43 -4.57 5.75
C SER A 141 2.07 -6.06 5.75
N HIS A 142 1.59 -6.59 4.62
CA HIS A 142 1.24 -8.02 4.50
C HIS A 142 2.46 -8.96 4.60
N GLY A 143 3.66 -8.48 4.29
CA GLY A 143 4.90 -9.25 4.45
C GLY A 143 5.51 -9.11 5.86
N LEU A 144 5.30 -7.96 6.51
CA LEU A 144 5.74 -7.70 7.88
C LEU A 144 4.79 -8.28 8.94
N HIS A 145 3.53 -8.53 8.60
CA HIS A 145 2.42 -8.80 9.52
C HIS A 145 2.20 -7.68 10.55
N LEU A 146 2.62 -6.46 10.19
CA LEU A 146 2.53 -5.23 10.96
C LEU A 146 2.14 -4.10 10.02
N ARG A 147 1.36 -3.13 10.52
CA ARG A 147 0.90 -2.00 9.72
C ARG A 147 1.00 -0.67 10.46
N LYS A 148 1.17 0.39 9.72
CA LYS A 148 1.02 1.76 10.21
C LYS A 148 -0.45 1.99 10.64
N PRO A 149 -0.73 2.74 11.71
CA PRO A 149 0.18 3.57 12.52
C PRO A 149 0.79 2.86 13.73
N ASP A 150 0.76 1.53 13.82
CA ASP A 150 1.32 0.81 14.96
C ASP A 150 2.82 1.12 15.09
N LYS A 151 3.23 1.55 16.28
CA LYS A 151 4.63 1.84 16.59
C LYS A 151 5.56 0.67 16.30
N MET A 152 5.12 -0.56 16.60
CA MET A 152 5.90 -1.77 16.33
C MET A 152 6.26 -1.92 14.85
N ALA A 153 5.37 -1.46 13.95
CA ALA A 153 5.64 -1.53 12.52
C ALA A 153 6.79 -0.60 12.09
N PHE A 154 6.88 0.59 12.69
CA PHE A 154 8.01 1.51 12.44
C PHE A 154 9.30 1.00 13.06
N GLU A 155 9.25 0.48 14.29
CA GLU A 155 10.42 -0.11 14.97
C GLU A 155 10.98 -1.29 14.18
N GLU A 156 10.11 -2.16 13.64
CA GLU A 156 10.50 -3.30 12.81
C GLU A 156 11.16 -2.86 11.49
N VAL A 157 10.60 -1.84 10.81
CA VAL A 157 11.20 -1.29 9.58
C VAL A 157 12.58 -0.69 9.87
N LEU A 158 12.73 0.10 10.94
CA LEU A 158 14.03 0.66 11.33
C LEU A 158 15.04 -0.45 11.64
N LEU A 159 14.61 -1.49 12.36
CA LEU A 159 15.47 -2.62 12.72
C LEU A 159 15.93 -3.39 11.48
N GLN A 160 15.02 -3.79 10.59
CA GLN A 160 15.36 -4.56 9.39
C GLN A 160 16.23 -3.75 8.41
N ALA A 161 15.99 -2.45 8.30
CA ALA A 161 16.77 -1.57 7.43
C ALA A 161 18.09 -1.08 8.07
N GLY A 162 18.29 -1.34 9.37
CA GLY A 162 19.48 -0.87 10.10
C GLY A 162 19.54 0.65 10.23
N LEU A 163 18.39 1.30 10.47
CA LEU A 163 18.24 2.76 10.50
C LEU A 163 18.14 3.30 11.93
N HIS A 164 18.55 4.55 12.11
CA HIS A 164 18.35 5.33 13.32
C HIS A 164 17.23 6.35 13.11
N ALA A 165 16.24 6.41 14.01
CA ALA A 165 15.08 7.28 13.91
C ALA A 165 15.46 8.76 13.74
N GLU A 166 16.49 9.23 14.51
CA GLU A 166 16.96 10.62 14.51
C GLU A 166 17.61 11.06 13.19
N GLU A 167 17.96 10.11 12.31
CA GLU A 167 18.57 10.35 11.01
C GLU A 167 17.61 10.01 9.86
N THR A 168 16.36 9.64 10.17
CA THR A 168 15.38 9.14 9.20
C THR A 168 14.16 10.03 9.12
N LEU A 169 13.84 10.52 7.92
CA LEU A 169 12.61 11.24 7.63
C LEU A 169 11.54 10.25 7.15
N PHE A 170 10.32 10.36 7.67
CA PHE A 170 9.16 9.61 7.19
C PHE A 170 8.19 10.54 6.45
N ILE A 171 7.74 10.15 5.26
CA ILE A 171 6.83 10.90 4.38
C ILE A 171 5.59 10.05 4.11
N ASP A 172 4.42 10.54 4.55
CA ASP A 172 3.14 9.85 4.44
C ASP A 172 2.02 10.91 4.35
N ASP A 173 0.95 10.66 3.61
CA ASP A 173 -0.20 11.57 3.47
C ASP A 173 -1.22 11.42 4.59
N ASN A 174 -1.13 10.34 5.39
CA ASN A 174 -2.02 10.08 6.52
C ASN A 174 -1.43 10.59 7.84
N ALA A 175 -2.09 11.58 8.44
CA ALA A 175 -1.67 12.16 9.71
C ALA A 175 -1.54 11.13 10.85
N ALA A 176 -2.39 10.07 10.88
CA ALA A 176 -2.29 9.03 11.90
C ALA A 176 -0.95 8.27 11.80
N ASN A 177 -0.47 8.00 10.58
CA ASN A 177 0.82 7.35 10.35
C ASN A 177 1.98 8.24 10.79
N ILE A 178 1.89 9.56 10.52
CA ILE A 178 2.89 10.54 11.00
C ILE A 178 2.96 10.57 12.52
N TYR A 179 1.80 10.53 13.23
CA TYR A 179 1.78 10.46 14.69
C TYR A 179 2.32 9.13 15.23
N GLY A 180 2.04 8.01 14.55
CA GLY A 180 2.56 6.69 14.95
C GLY A 180 4.07 6.56 14.80
N ALA A 181 4.68 7.35 13.88
CA ALA A 181 6.12 7.36 13.63
C ALA A 181 6.91 8.21 14.64
N GLN A 182 6.27 9.03 15.47
CA GLN A 182 6.88 9.92 16.49
C GLN A 182 7.08 9.20 17.82
#